data_ba8d22244778b09b1914b4459e6ecad2
#
_entry.id   ba8d22244778b09b1914b4459e6ecad2
#
_cell.length_a   1.000
_cell.length_b   1.000
_cell.length_c   1.000
_cell.angle_alpha   90.00
_cell.angle_beta   90.00
_cell.angle_gamma   90.00
#
_symmetry.space_group_name_H-M   'P 1'
#
loop_
_entity.id
_entity.type
_entity.pdbx_description
1 polymer ?
#
loop_
_entity_poly.entity_id
_entity_poly.type
_entity_poly.pdbx_seq_one_letter_code
_entity_poly.pdbx_strand_id
1 'polypeptide(L)'
;INTLNKNLDLDIQDYVTVNFSGVAEIINQLGGITVNLTDDELSQLNRHLKSTLSSTGQYTPQVKKSGKNIKLNGLQATTYCRIRKATFYDPDTGDAISDDFGRAARQRLVMMKLVEKAKKAGLSELQGMVQAVMNDNSDGNRIISTSFTFDEIINLIPVIFDFELSGSQGFPSELTTGTYDTVSFVIARGLSHNVSELHKFFYGEENYQPTDNVLSVENYVAGYTGITADSNGFNPTQSGQDTTEPDTTTKADNTNYDYDDKGKSNFY
;
A
#
# COMPACT_ATOMS: atom_id res chain seq x y z
N ILE A 1 10.40 -1.75 -11.73
CA ILE A 1 10.69 -0.46 -12.38
C ILE A 1 10.18 -0.48 -13.83
N ASN A 2 10.74 -1.29 -14.73
CA ASN A 2 10.40 -1.27 -16.16
C ASN A 2 8.90 -1.35 -16.45
N THR A 3 8.15 -2.17 -15.71
CA THR A 3 6.70 -2.28 -15.88
C THR A 3 6.00 -0.96 -15.55
N LEU A 4 6.36 -0.30 -14.45
CA LEU A 4 5.79 0.99 -14.07
C LEU A 4 6.16 2.06 -15.08
N ASN A 5 7.44 2.17 -15.46
CA ASN A 5 7.89 3.16 -16.43
C ASN A 5 7.17 3.03 -17.76
N LYS A 6 7.04 1.79 -18.27
CA LYS A 6 6.36 1.55 -19.56
C LYS A 6 4.86 1.77 -19.55
N ASN A 7 4.17 1.42 -18.45
CA ASN A 7 2.71 1.50 -18.42
C ASN A 7 2.18 2.84 -17.90
N LEU A 8 3.04 3.62 -17.24
CA LEU A 8 2.65 4.88 -16.60
C LEU A 8 3.48 6.07 -17.09
N ASP A 9 4.32 5.86 -18.11
CA ASP A 9 5.23 6.87 -18.67
C ASP A 9 6.10 7.54 -17.58
N LEU A 10 6.55 6.78 -16.59
CA LEU A 10 7.41 7.26 -15.52
C LEU A 10 8.89 7.03 -15.86
N ASP A 11 9.77 7.78 -15.22
CA ASP A 11 11.23 7.61 -15.29
C ASP A 11 11.79 7.22 -13.90
N ILE A 12 11.29 6.11 -13.36
CA ILE A 12 11.78 5.56 -12.10
C ILE A 12 13.13 4.91 -12.37
N GLN A 13 14.17 5.34 -11.68
CA GLN A 13 15.53 4.79 -11.80
C GLN A 13 15.92 3.99 -10.56
N ASP A 14 15.42 4.39 -9.40
CA ASP A 14 15.82 3.83 -8.13
C ASP A 14 14.67 3.10 -7.42
N TYR A 15 15.04 2.23 -6.48
CA TYR A 15 14.07 1.51 -5.67
C TYR A 15 14.54 1.33 -4.22
N VAL A 16 13.56 1.20 -3.35
CA VAL A 16 13.73 0.71 -1.98
C VAL A 16 12.69 -0.37 -1.74
N THR A 17 13.15 -1.56 -1.39
CA THR A 17 12.29 -2.68 -0.98
C THR A 17 12.56 -3.01 0.47
N VAL A 18 11.51 -3.15 1.26
CA VAL A 18 11.60 -3.48 2.68
C VAL A 18 10.69 -4.66 2.99
N ASN A 19 11.17 -5.65 3.74
CA ASN A 19 10.35 -6.76 4.19
C ASN A 19 9.55 -6.40 5.46
N PHE A 20 8.68 -7.28 5.95
CA PHE A 20 7.85 -7.02 7.12
C PHE A 20 8.66 -6.75 8.39
N SER A 21 9.79 -7.43 8.57
CA SER A 21 10.69 -7.17 9.70
C SER A 21 11.31 -5.78 9.62
N GLY A 22 11.74 -5.36 8.42
CA GLY A 22 12.30 -4.03 8.20
C GLY A 22 11.28 -2.92 8.42
N VAL A 23 10.04 -3.09 7.94
CA VAL A 23 8.95 -2.13 8.22
C VAL A 23 8.72 -2.03 9.73
N ALA A 24 8.65 -3.18 10.43
CA ALA A 24 8.45 -3.19 11.88
C ALA A 24 9.61 -2.51 12.61
N GLU A 25 10.85 -2.73 12.18
CA GLU A 25 12.03 -2.11 12.78
C GLU A 25 12.05 -0.60 12.59
N ILE A 26 11.82 -0.10 11.38
CA ILE A 26 11.73 1.34 11.09
C ILE A 26 10.67 2.00 11.98
N ILE A 27 9.49 1.38 12.10
CA ILE A 27 8.42 1.89 12.95
C ILE A 27 8.83 1.90 14.43
N ASN A 28 9.52 0.87 14.91
CA ASN A 28 10.00 0.79 16.28
C ASN A 28 11.05 1.86 16.59
N GLN A 29 12.00 2.08 15.70
CA GLN A 29 13.04 3.10 15.82
C GLN A 29 12.42 4.52 15.94
N LEU A 30 11.33 4.78 15.22
CA LEU A 30 10.55 6.01 15.32
C LEU A 30 9.56 6.02 16.51
N GLY A 31 9.66 5.04 17.42
CA GLY A 31 8.85 4.95 18.64
C GLY A 31 7.40 4.51 18.43
N GLY A 32 7.11 3.77 17.36
CA GLY A 32 5.77 3.29 17.01
C GLY A 32 4.93 4.36 16.31
N ILE A 33 3.71 4.03 15.93
CA ILE A 33 2.73 4.96 15.35
C ILE A 33 1.47 5.04 16.18
N THR A 34 0.67 6.06 15.95
CA THR A 34 -0.63 6.24 16.62
C THR A 34 -1.73 6.33 15.56
N VAL A 35 -2.75 5.48 15.68
CA VAL A 35 -3.90 5.42 14.77
C VAL A 35 -5.21 5.40 15.53
N ASN A 36 -6.30 5.74 14.86
CA ASN A 36 -7.63 5.38 15.34
C ASN A 36 -7.90 3.93 14.90
N LEU A 37 -8.43 3.12 15.80
CA LEU A 37 -8.64 1.70 15.58
C LEU A 37 -10.09 1.36 15.93
N THR A 38 -10.86 0.86 14.96
CA THR A 38 -12.22 0.37 15.20
C THR A 38 -12.19 -1.01 15.86
N ASP A 39 -13.35 -1.46 16.37
CA ASP A 39 -13.47 -2.80 16.96
C ASP A 39 -13.22 -3.90 15.93
N ASP A 40 -13.72 -3.70 14.69
CA ASP A 40 -13.48 -4.64 13.59
C ASP A 40 -12.01 -4.68 13.20
N GLU A 41 -11.36 -3.53 13.12
CA GLU A 41 -9.91 -3.47 12.84
C GLU A 41 -9.09 -4.13 13.95
N LEU A 42 -9.46 -3.92 15.24
CA LEU A 42 -8.82 -4.58 16.38
C LEU A 42 -8.92 -6.10 16.26
N SER A 43 -10.10 -6.61 15.94
CA SER A 43 -10.34 -8.04 15.74
C SER A 43 -9.49 -8.60 14.61
N GLN A 44 -9.49 -7.95 13.44
CA GLN A 44 -8.69 -8.36 12.28
C GLN A 44 -7.19 -8.24 12.54
N LEU A 45 -6.73 -7.17 13.19
CA LEU A 45 -5.33 -6.99 13.57
C LEU A 45 -4.85 -8.16 14.43
N ASN A 46 -5.54 -8.45 15.52
CA ASN A 46 -5.16 -9.51 16.43
C ASN A 46 -5.22 -10.91 15.79
N ARG A 47 -6.14 -11.14 14.85
CA ARG A 47 -6.23 -12.37 14.08
C ARG A 47 -5.04 -12.54 13.14
N HIS A 48 -4.66 -11.47 12.42
CA HIS A 48 -3.52 -11.50 11.50
C HIS A 48 -2.15 -11.44 12.19
N LEU A 49 -2.12 -11.00 13.46
CA LEU A 49 -0.87 -10.85 14.20
C LEU A 49 -0.08 -12.16 14.25
N LYS A 50 -0.77 -13.30 14.46
CA LYS A 50 -0.12 -14.62 14.50
C LYS A 50 0.68 -14.93 13.23
N SER A 51 0.13 -14.68 12.06
CA SER A 51 0.83 -14.90 10.79
C SER A 51 1.98 -13.91 10.58
N THR A 52 1.84 -12.67 11.03
CA THR A 52 2.93 -11.68 10.99
C THR A 52 4.09 -12.10 11.89
N LEU A 53 3.81 -12.58 13.12
CA LEU A 53 4.83 -13.11 14.02
C LEU A 53 5.57 -14.30 13.40
N SER A 54 4.82 -15.21 12.76
CA SER A 54 5.42 -16.36 12.06
C SER A 54 6.33 -15.94 10.91
N SER A 55 5.92 -14.93 10.12
CA SER A 55 6.69 -14.45 8.96
C SER A 55 7.95 -13.66 9.35
N THR A 56 7.96 -13.03 10.53
CA THR A 56 9.07 -12.17 10.98
C THR A 56 9.98 -12.84 12.02
N GLY A 57 9.57 -13.95 12.60
CA GLY A 57 10.26 -14.59 13.71
C GLY A 57 10.27 -13.76 15.01
N GLN A 58 9.56 -12.63 15.05
CA GLN A 58 9.54 -11.72 16.19
C GLN A 58 8.25 -11.91 17.00
N TYR A 59 8.22 -11.40 18.22
CA TYR A 59 7.06 -11.48 19.10
C TYR A 59 6.55 -10.11 19.54
N THR A 60 5.24 -9.96 19.61
CA THR A 60 4.58 -8.81 20.23
C THR A 60 3.23 -9.24 20.83
N PRO A 61 2.79 -8.65 21.95
CA PRO A 61 1.46 -8.93 22.49
C PRO A 61 0.35 -8.38 21.58
N GLN A 62 -0.84 -8.94 21.72
CA GLN A 62 -2.05 -8.42 21.09
C GLN A 62 -2.38 -7.01 21.56
N VAL A 63 -3.02 -6.23 20.68
CA VAL A 63 -3.60 -4.94 21.05
C VAL A 63 -4.85 -5.18 21.87
N LYS A 64 -4.98 -4.50 23.03
CA LYS A 64 -6.00 -4.80 24.03
C LYS A 64 -7.32 -4.04 23.83
N LYS A 65 -7.31 -2.91 23.12
CA LYS A 65 -8.50 -2.06 22.98
C LYS A 65 -8.49 -1.32 21.64
N SER A 66 -9.67 -1.03 21.15
CA SER A 66 -9.94 -0.09 20.05
C SER A 66 -10.07 1.35 20.57
N GLY A 67 -10.31 2.28 19.68
CA GLY A 67 -10.59 3.68 19.99
C GLY A 67 -9.65 4.65 19.29
N LYS A 68 -9.68 5.91 19.76
CA LYS A 68 -8.81 6.97 19.25
C LYS A 68 -7.41 6.89 19.86
N ASN A 69 -6.42 7.28 19.08
CA ASN A 69 -5.03 7.43 19.51
C ASN A 69 -4.42 6.14 20.09
N ILE A 70 -4.70 5.01 19.46
CA ILE A 70 -4.10 3.73 19.86
C ILE A 70 -2.66 3.67 19.34
N LYS A 71 -1.70 3.51 20.26
CA LYS A 71 -0.29 3.35 19.94
C LYS A 71 -0.03 1.91 19.51
N LEU A 72 0.56 1.75 18.33
CA LEU A 72 1.00 0.48 17.76
C LEU A 72 2.53 0.45 17.68
N ASN A 73 3.13 -0.66 18.08
CA ASN A 73 4.54 -0.92 17.80
C ASN A 73 4.73 -1.41 16.35
N GLY A 74 5.98 -1.65 15.95
CA GLY A 74 6.31 -2.00 14.57
C GLY A 74 5.54 -3.20 14.04
N LEU A 75 5.51 -4.33 14.77
CA LEU A 75 4.80 -5.53 14.32
C LEU A 75 3.28 -5.33 14.27
N GLN A 76 2.72 -4.64 15.25
CA GLN A 76 1.29 -4.32 15.28
C GLN A 76 0.92 -3.40 14.10
N ALA A 77 1.74 -2.39 13.80
CA ALA A 77 1.52 -1.47 12.69
C ALA A 77 1.70 -2.19 11.33
N THR A 78 2.71 -3.05 11.20
CA THR A 78 2.89 -3.89 10.00
C THR A 78 1.67 -4.81 9.80
N THR A 79 1.14 -5.38 10.87
CA THR A 79 -0.07 -6.20 10.81
C THR A 79 -1.31 -5.37 10.46
N TYR A 80 -1.43 -4.15 10.97
CA TYR A 80 -2.49 -3.21 10.62
C TYR A 80 -2.51 -2.93 9.11
N CYS A 81 -1.35 -2.78 8.47
CA CYS A 81 -1.20 -2.63 7.02
C CYS A 81 -1.70 -3.85 6.21
N ARG A 82 -1.95 -5.00 6.83
CA ARG A 82 -2.39 -6.23 6.16
C ARG A 82 -3.90 -6.46 6.23
N ILE A 83 -4.63 -5.67 7.01
CA ILE A 83 -6.07 -5.82 7.18
C ILE A 83 -6.79 -5.53 5.86
N ARG A 84 -7.67 -6.48 5.44
CA ARG A 84 -8.56 -6.35 4.28
C ARG A 84 -10.03 -6.36 4.67
N LYS A 85 -10.41 -7.18 5.67
CA LYS A 85 -11.81 -7.47 6.02
C LYS A 85 -12.34 -6.58 7.16
N ALA A 86 -11.94 -5.31 7.18
CA ALA A 86 -12.52 -4.30 8.05
C ALA A 86 -12.57 -2.99 7.28
N THR A 87 -13.65 -2.25 7.43
CA THR A 87 -13.77 -0.92 6.84
C THR A 87 -12.72 0.01 7.42
N PHE A 88 -12.03 0.72 6.57
CA PHE A 88 -11.16 1.82 6.93
C PHE A 88 -11.97 3.11 6.86
N TYR A 89 -11.86 3.93 7.87
CA TYR A 89 -12.43 5.28 7.84
C TYR A 89 -11.28 6.27 7.70
N ASP A 90 -11.28 6.99 6.60
CA ASP A 90 -10.27 8.01 6.33
C ASP A 90 -10.32 9.08 7.42
N PRO A 91 -9.22 9.36 8.13
CA PRO A 91 -9.23 10.30 9.25
C PRO A 91 -9.48 11.76 8.84
N ASP A 92 -9.22 12.11 7.58
CA ASP A 92 -9.32 13.49 7.08
C ASP A 92 -10.69 13.75 6.43
N THR A 93 -11.21 12.79 5.65
CA THR A 93 -12.50 12.95 4.94
C THR A 93 -13.66 12.25 5.63
N GLY A 94 -13.38 11.24 6.46
CA GLY A 94 -14.40 10.38 7.08
C GLY A 94 -14.95 9.29 6.14
N ASP A 95 -14.42 9.17 4.94
CA ASP A 95 -14.85 8.20 3.95
C ASP A 95 -14.65 6.76 4.43
N ALA A 96 -15.63 5.92 4.16
CA ALA A 96 -15.58 4.49 4.42
C ALA A 96 -15.00 3.76 3.21
N ILE A 97 -13.86 3.09 3.40
CA ILE A 97 -13.12 2.39 2.35
C ILE A 97 -12.97 0.92 2.76
N SER A 98 -13.42 0.00 1.92
CA SER A 98 -13.45 -1.43 2.24
C SER A 98 -12.42 -2.25 1.46
N ASP A 99 -12.30 -3.52 1.81
CA ASP A 99 -11.51 -4.55 1.13
C ASP A 99 -10.05 -4.16 0.88
N ASP A 100 -9.57 -4.39 -0.31
CA ASP A 100 -8.17 -4.12 -0.69
C ASP A 100 -7.87 -2.62 -0.77
N PHE A 101 -8.85 -1.81 -1.11
CA PHE A 101 -8.74 -0.35 -1.08
C PHE A 101 -8.55 0.16 0.35
N GLY A 102 -9.29 -0.39 1.32
CA GLY A 102 -9.09 -0.10 2.74
C GLY A 102 -7.70 -0.52 3.23
N ARG A 103 -7.16 -1.65 2.73
CA ARG A 103 -5.78 -2.05 2.99
C ARG A 103 -4.78 -1.03 2.45
N ALA A 104 -4.93 -0.61 1.20
CA ALA A 104 -4.06 0.39 0.57
C ALA A 104 -4.13 1.74 1.31
N ALA A 105 -5.33 2.16 1.75
CA ALA A 105 -5.51 3.37 2.53
C ALA A 105 -4.78 3.28 3.90
N ARG A 106 -4.84 2.13 4.60
CA ARG A 106 -4.05 1.91 5.84
C ARG A 106 -2.56 2.00 5.60
N GLN A 107 -2.07 1.44 4.49
CA GLN A 107 -0.64 1.52 4.14
C GLN A 107 -0.23 2.98 3.91
N ARG A 108 -1.01 3.76 3.16
CA ARG A 108 -0.76 5.19 2.97
C ARG A 108 -0.77 5.96 4.29
N LEU A 109 -1.76 5.72 5.15
CA LEU A 109 -1.83 6.34 6.48
C LEU A 109 -0.56 6.05 7.30
N VAL A 110 -0.10 4.79 7.33
CA VAL A 110 1.12 4.41 8.06
C VAL A 110 2.33 5.12 7.49
N MET A 111 2.48 5.20 6.16
CA MET A 111 3.58 5.94 5.52
C MET A 111 3.55 7.42 5.87
N MET A 112 2.39 8.06 5.83
CA MET A 112 2.24 9.48 6.24
C MET A 112 2.66 9.69 7.70
N LYS A 113 2.24 8.79 8.60
CA LYS A 113 2.64 8.83 10.02
C LYS A 113 4.14 8.64 10.23
N LEU A 114 4.79 7.82 9.40
CA LEU A 114 6.24 7.65 9.42
C LEU A 114 6.97 8.92 8.98
N VAL A 115 6.52 9.55 7.89
CA VAL A 115 7.08 10.84 7.43
C VAL A 115 6.92 11.91 8.51
N GLU A 116 5.73 12.06 9.12
CA GLU A 116 5.50 13.01 10.21
C GLU A 116 6.46 12.77 11.39
N LYS A 117 6.76 11.52 11.72
CA LYS A 117 7.70 11.18 12.80
C LYS A 117 9.14 11.41 12.39
N ALA A 118 9.53 11.04 11.18
CA ALA A 118 10.86 11.30 10.66
C ALA A 118 11.18 12.81 10.65
N LYS A 119 10.23 13.65 10.26
CA LYS A 119 10.38 15.12 10.33
C LYS A 119 10.59 15.66 11.76
N LYS A 120 10.11 14.96 12.77
CA LYS A 120 10.27 15.33 14.19
C LYS A 120 11.53 14.74 14.84
N ALA A 121 12.12 13.73 14.21
CA ALA A 121 13.36 13.12 14.65
C ALA A 121 14.55 14.05 14.38
N GLY A 122 15.60 13.93 15.15
CA GLY A 122 16.85 14.66 14.90
C GLY A 122 17.64 14.03 13.74
N LEU A 123 18.45 14.84 13.05
CA LEU A 123 19.29 14.35 11.95
C LEU A 123 20.14 13.14 12.37
N SER A 124 20.79 13.22 13.54
CA SER A 124 21.61 12.13 14.08
C SER A 124 20.81 10.86 14.37
N GLU A 125 19.55 11.01 14.82
CA GLU A 125 18.64 9.89 15.07
C GLU A 125 18.26 9.18 13.77
N LEU A 126 17.93 9.93 12.71
CA LEU A 126 17.64 9.38 11.39
C LEU A 126 18.86 8.69 10.76
N GLN A 127 20.05 9.29 10.89
CA GLN A 127 21.30 8.66 10.43
C GLN A 127 21.57 7.35 11.15
N GLY A 128 21.41 7.31 12.47
CA GLY A 128 21.54 6.09 13.27
C GLY A 128 20.53 5.01 12.88
N MET A 129 19.29 5.40 12.60
CA MET A 129 18.24 4.49 12.13
C MET A 129 18.58 3.89 10.76
N VAL A 130 19.01 4.70 9.79
CA VAL A 130 19.42 4.21 8.46
C VAL A 130 20.59 3.23 8.61
N GLN A 131 21.59 3.56 9.43
CA GLN A 131 22.73 2.68 9.68
C GLN A 131 22.30 1.35 10.29
N ALA A 132 21.40 1.35 11.28
CA ALA A 132 20.89 0.14 11.92
C ALA A 132 20.13 -0.75 10.92
N VAL A 133 19.24 -0.15 10.12
CA VAL A 133 18.42 -0.88 9.15
C VAL A 133 19.24 -1.43 7.98
N MET A 134 20.25 -0.70 7.51
CA MET A 134 21.09 -1.15 6.40
C MET A 134 22.15 -2.17 6.81
N ASN A 135 22.59 -2.14 8.06
CA ASN A 135 23.59 -3.08 8.59
C ASN A 135 22.98 -4.35 9.18
N ASP A 136 21.65 -4.43 9.31
CA ASP A 136 21.01 -5.63 9.84
C ASP A 136 21.05 -6.77 8.81
N ASN A 137 22.06 -7.61 8.98
CA ASN A 137 22.25 -8.88 8.27
C ASN A 137 22.19 -10.06 9.24
N SER A 138 21.53 -9.90 10.40
CA SER A 138 21.68 -10.79 11.55
C SER A 138 21.37 -12.27 11.27
N ASP A 139 20.61 -12.58 10.18
CA ASP A 139 20.29 -13.97 9.82
C ASP A 139 20.37 -14.27 8.31
N GLY A 140 21.16 -13.49 7.57
CA GLY A 140 21.24 -13.63 6.10
C GLY A 140 19.99 -13.11 5.35
N ASN A 141 18.99 -12.61 6.07
CA ASN A 141 17.78 -12.00 5.53
C ASN A 141 17.93 -10.47 5.57
N ARG A 142 18.27 -9.89 4.43
CA ARG A 142 18.27 -8.43 4.33
C ARG A 142 16.87 -7.90 4.57
N ILE A 143 16.73 -7.02 5.56
CA ILE A 143 15.45 -6.36 5.86
C ILE A 143 15.11 -5.26 4.86
N ILE A 144 16.13 -4.73 4.17
CA ILE A 144 16.02 -3.72 3.13
C ILE A 144 16.89 -4.09 1.91
N SER A 145 16.39 -3.81 0.72
CA SER A 145 17.13 -3.88 -0.55
C SER A 145 16.87 -2.59 -1.32
N THR A 146 17.93 -1.97 -1.82
CA THR A 146 17.83 -0.68 -2.51
C THR A 146 18.95 -0.55 -3.55
N SER A 147 18.72 0.26 -4.59
CA SER A 147 19.73 0.71 -5.54
C SER A 147 20.64 1.81 -4.96
N PHE A 148 20.16 2.53 -3.94
CA PHE A 148 20.95 3.59 -3.31
C PHE A 148 22.10 3.03 -2.49
N THR A 149 23.24 3.71 -2.55
CA THR A 149 24.35 3.53 -1.61
C THR A 149 23.99 4.15 -0.25
N PHE A 150 24.73 3.74 0.78
CA PHE A 150 24.56 4.32 2.13
C PHE A 150 24.75 5.84 2.13
N ASP A 151 25.79 6.34 1.44
CA ASP A 151 26.08 7.77 1.38
C ASP A 151 24.99 8.57 0.66
N GLU A 152 24.41 8.03 -0.40
CA GLU A 152 23.26 8.65 -1.08
C GLU A 152 22.04 8.76 -0.16
N ILE A 153 21.71 7.70 0.60
CA ILE A 153 20.61 7.74 1.57
C ILE A 153 20.88 8.79 2.66
N ILE A 154 22.11 8.82 3.20
CA ILE A 154 22.48 9.82 4.23
C ILE A 154 22.34 11.25 3.68
N ASN A 155 22.71 11.48 2.43
CA ASN A 155 22.57 12.78 1.77
C ASN A 155 21.12 13.17 1.47
N LEU A 156 20.19 12.19 1.38
CA LEU A 156 18.77 12.44 1.20
C LEU A 156 18.03 12.77 2.51
N ILE A 157 18.61 12.43 3.69
CA ILE A 157 17.95 12.68 4.98
C ILE A 157 17.57 14.15 5.19
N PRO A 158 18.43 15.16 4.89
CA PRO A 158 18.04 16.56 5.04
C PRO A 158 16.80 16.96 4.24
N VAL A 159 16.58 16.34 3.08
CA VAL A 159 15.42 16.61 2.23
C VAL A 159 14.10 16.30 2.95
N ILE A 160 14.09 15.32 3.89
CA ILE A 160 12.89 14.96 4.66
C ILE A 160 12.36 16.15 5.46
N PHE A 161 13.22 17.03 5.95
CA PHE A 161 12.81 18.17 6.76
C PHE A 161 12.10 19.25 5.92
N ASP A 162 12.50 19.41 4.68
CA ASP A 162 11.90 20.34 3.72
C ASP A 162 10.75 19.73 2.92
N PHE A 163 10.59 18.39 2.99
CA PHE A 163 9.57 17.67 2.27
C PHE A 163 8.17 17.96 2.81
N GLU A 164 7.28 18.45 1.96
CA GLU A 164 5.87 18.66 2.30
C GLU A 164 4.99 17.61 1.58
N LEU A 165 4.15 16.93 2.37
CA LEU A 165 3.14 16.04 1.81
C LEU A 165 1.97 16.87 1.31
N SER A 166 1.92 17.13 0.02
CA SER A 166 0.84 17.89 -0.64
C SER A 166 -0.43 17.06 -0.87
N GLY A 167 -0.33 15.74 -0.83
CA GLY A 167 -1.48 14.85 -1.00
C GLY A 167 -1.13 13.38 -1.00
N SER A 168 -2.16 12.55 -1.01
CA SER A 168 -2.05 11.09 -1.14
C SER A 168 -3.21 10.57 -1.97
N GLN A 169 -2.93 9.91 -3.08
CA GLN A 169 -3.93 9.38 -4.00
C GLN A 169 -3.63 7.92 -4.34
N GLY A 170 -4.69 7.13 -4.57
CA GLY A 170 -4.56 5.80 -5.15
C GLY A 170 -4.49 5.86 -6.67
N PHE A 171 -3.80 4.93 -7.29
CA PHE A 171 -3.80 4.72 -8.73
C PHE A 171 -4.37 3.32 -9.05
N PRO A 172 -5.23 3.16 -10.07
CA PRO A 172 -5.84 4.21 -10.89
C PRO A 172 -6.82 5.08 -10.09
N SER A 173 -7.02 6.34 -10.51
CA SER A 173 -8.03 7.24 -9.92
C SER A 173 -9.43 6.91 -10.43
N GLU A 174 -9.54 6.60 -11.73
CA GLU A 174 -10.75 6.08 -12.34
C GLU A 174 -10.61 4.60 -12.67
N LEU A 175 -11.46 3.79 -12.05
CA LEU A 175 -11.36 2.34 -12.13
C LEU A 175 -12.71 1.65 -12.15
N THR A 176 -12.70 0.39 -12.53
CA THR A 176 -13.75 -0.59 -12.24
C THR A 176 -13.10 -1.87 -11.71
N THR A 177 -13.92 -2.76 -11.14
CA THR A 177 -13.48 -4.08 -10.74
C THR A 177 -14.19 -5.14 -11.57
N GLY A 178 -13.55 -6.26 -11.80
CA GLY A 178 -14.12 -7.38 -12.54
C GLY A 178 -13.45 -8.68 -12.19
N THR A 179 -14.09 -9.79 -12.55
CA THR A 179 -13.54 -11.14 -12.41
C THR A 179 -13.39 -11.74 -13.79
N TYR A 180 -12.17 -12.10 -14.16
CA TYR A 180 -11.83 -12.75 -15.43
C TYR A 180 -11.08 -14.03 -15.12
N ASP A 181 -11.48 -15.15 -15.71
CA ASP A 181 -10.89 -16.47 -15.46
C ASP A 181 -10.72 -16.78 -13.95
N THR A 182 -11.75 -16.49 -13.16
CA THR A 182 -11.80 -16.68 -11.69
C THR A 182 -10.89 -15.75 -10.86
N VAL A 183 -10.15 -14.83 -11.50
CA VAL A 183 -9.27 -13.87 -10.83
C VAL A 183 -9.94 -12.49 -10.81
N SER A 184 -9.94 -11.84 -9.63
CA SER A 184 -10.42 -10.48 -9.49
C SER A 184 -9.35 -9.49 -9.94
N PHE A 185 -9.76 -8.50 -10.75
CA PHE A 185 -8.91 -7.43 -11.25
C PHE A 185 -9.45 -6.06 -10.87
N VAL A 186 -8.53 -5.13 -10.69
CA VAL A 186 -8.79 -3.69 -10.72
C VAL A 186 -8.34 -3.20 -12.09
N ILE A 187 -9.24 -2.57 -12.83
CA ILE A 187 -9.03 -2.16 -14.20
C ILE A 187 -9.18 -0.65 -14.29
N ALA A 188 -8.16 0.03 -14.81
CA ALA A 188 -8.23 1.46 -15.09
C ALA A 188 -9.26 1.72 -16.20
N ARG A 189 -10.20 2.64 -15.95
CA ARG A 189 -11.10 3.16 -16.99
C ARG A 189 -10.36 4.25 -17.77
N GLY A 190 -9.93 3.94 -18.98
CA GLY A 190 -9.06 4.82 -19.74
C GLY A 190 -7.69 4.95 -19.06
N LEU A 191 -6.77 4.03 -19.36
CA LEU A 191 -5.42 4.09 -18.77
C LEU A 191 -4.73 5.41 -19.13
N SER A 192 -4.89 5.89 -20.36
CA SER A 192 -4.32 7.17 -20.82
C SER A 192 -4.78 8.35 -19.97
N HIS A 193 -6.08 8.44 -19.67
CA HIS A 193 -6.62 9.47 -18.78
C HIS A 193 -6.02 9.35 -17.37
N ASN A 194 -5.98 8.13 -16.81
CA ASN A 194 -5.38 7.89 -15.48
C ASN A 194 -3.90 8.26 -15.44
N VAL A 195 -3.15 8.03 -16.51
CA VAL A 195 -1.74 8.42 -16.62
C VAL A 195 -1.59 9.94 -16.68
N SER A 196 -2.45 10.64 -17.44
CA SER A 196 -2.46 12.11 -17.48
C SER A 196 -2.73 12.70 -16.10
N GLU A 197 -3.71 12.18 -15.35
CA GLU A 197 -3.99 12.60 -13.97
C GLU A 197 -2.84 12.28 -13.02
N LEU A 198 -2.13 11.16 -13.22
CA LEU A 198 -0.94 10.81 -12.45
C LEU A 198 0.20 11.81 -12.65
N HIS A 199 0.48 12.19 -13.90
CA HIS A 199 1.50 13.19 -14.26
C HIS A 199 1.15 14.58 -13.73
N LYS A 200 -0.13 14.95 -13.80
CA LYS A 200 -0.64 16.17 -13.15
C LYS A 200 -0.41 16.13 -11.65
N PHE A 201 -0.71 15.02 -10.98
CA PHE A 201 -0.53 14.87 -9.53
C PHE A 201 0.94 14.91 -9.11
N PHE A 202 1.84 14.25 -9.85
CA PHE A 202 3.25 14.18 -9.49
C PHE A 202 4.07 15.41 -9.91
N TYR A 203 3.78 15.93 -11.11
CA TYR A 203 4.64 16.91 -11.77
C TYR A 203 3.95 18.25 -12.05
N GLY A 204 2.64 18.35 -11.81
CA GLY A 204 1.85 19.54 -12.15
C GLY A 204 1.60 19.72 -13.65
N GLU A 205 1.75 18.66 -14.43
CA GLU A 205 1.59 18.68 -15.89
C GLU A 205 0.10 18.60 -16.28
N GLU A 206 -0.56 19.73 -16.39
CA GLU A 206 -2.02 19.84 -16.65
C GLU A 206 -2.49 19.19 -17.96
N ASN A 207 -1.63 19.04 -18.96
CA ASN A 207 -1.99 18.54 -20.29
C ASN A 207 -1.04 17.45 -20.77
N TYR A 208 -0.59 16.59 -19.88
CA TYR A 208 0.28 15.48 -20.25
C TYR A 208 -0.40 14.60 -21.31
N GLN A 209 0.33 14.27 -22.37
CA GLN A 209 -0.13 13.37 -23.44
C GLN A 209 0.58 12.04 -23.31
N PRO A 210 -0.13 10.97 -22.94
CA PRO A 210 0.45 9.64 -22.82
C PRO A 210 1.05 9.15 -24.14
N THR A 211 2.14 8.39 -24.02
CA THR A 211 2.84 7.82 -25.18
C THR A 211 2.00 6.75 -25.88
N ASP A 212 2.39 6.44 -27.13
CA ASP A 212 1.80 5.34 -27.92
C ASP A 212 1.89 3.98 -27.16
N ASN A 213 2.85 3.81 -26.27
CA ASN A 213 2.95 2.61 -25.47
C ASN A 213 1.80 2.50 -24.46
N VAL A 214 1.46 3.57 -23.74
CA VAL A 214 0.30 3.60 -22.83
C VAL A 214 -1.00 3.36 -23.59
N LEU A 215 -1.17 4.02 -24.76
CA LEU A 215 -2.35 3.84 -25.63
C LEU A 215 -2.45 2.39 -26.12
N SER A 216 -1.33 1.76 -26.45
CA SER A 216 -1.30 0.35 -26.86
C SER A 216 -1.74 -0.60 -25.73
N VAL A 217 -1.28 -0.34 -24.50
CA VAL A 217 -1.69 -1.10 -23.32
C VAL A 217 -3.17 -0.90 -23.01
N GLU A 218 -3.68 0.34 -23.11
CA GLU A 218 -5.10 0.65 -22.94
C GLU A 218 -5.96 -0.13 -23.94
N ASN A 219 -5.60 -0.11 -25.22
CA ASN A 219 -6.30 -0.83 -26.26
C ASN A 219 -6.29 -2.35 -26.05
N TYR A 220 -5.15 -2.89 -25.61
CA TYR A 220 -5.04 -4.31 -25.27
C TYR A 220 -5.98 -4.70 -24.12
N VAL A 221 -5.96 -3.92 -23.03
CA VAL A 221 -6.82 -4.17 -21.85
C VAL A 221 -8.30 -4.00 -22.22
N ALA A 222 -8.66 -2.96 -22.97
CA ALA A 222 -10.02 -2.75 -23.44
C ALA A 222 -10.51 -3.89 -24.36
N GLY A 223 -9.66 -4.36 -25.26
CA GLY A 223 -9.97 -5.50 -26.13
C GLY A 223 -10.19 -6.81 -25.39
N TYR A 224 -9.45 -7.03 -24.27
CA TYR A 224 -9.57 -8.23 -23.45
C TYR A 224 -10.76 -8.17 -22.47
N THR A 225 -10.99 -7.03 -21.85
CA THR A 225 -11.95 -6.87 -20.76
C THR A 225 -13.28 -6.23 -21.16
N GLY A 226 -13.31 -5.54 -22.30
CA GLY A 226 -14.45 -4.71 -22.73
C GLY A 226 -14.56 -3.39 -21.93
N ILE A 227 -13.61 -3.08 -21.05
CA ILE A 227 -13.62 -1.89 -20.20
C ILE A 227 -12.89 -0.75 -20.91
N THR A 228 -13.59 0.37 -21.06
CA THR A 228 -13.09 1.61 -21.67
C THR A 228 -13.26 2.78 -20.70
N ALA A 229 -12.84 3.98 -21.09
CA ALA A 229 -13.06 5.21 -20.33
C ALA A 229 -14.54 5.47 -20.03
N ASP A 230 -15.43 5.11 -20.97
CA ASP A 230 -16.89 5.32 -20.85
C ASP A 230 -17.61 4.24 -20.04
N SER A 231 -16.91 3.20 -19.60
CA SER A 231 -17.49 2.12 -18.79
C SER A 231 -17.89 2.65 -17.41
N ASN A 232 -18.93 2.04 -16.79
CA ASN A 232 -19.33 2.39 -15.42
C ASN A 232 -18.17 2.20 -14.46
N GLY A 233 -17.86 3.25 -13.68
CA GLY A 233 -16.79 3.24 -12.71
C GLY A 233 -17.22 2.67 -11.37
N PHE A 234 -16.24 2.17 -10.63
CA PHE A 234 -16.34 1.85 -9.21
C PHE A 234 -15.63 2.93 -8.40
N ASN A 235 -16.31 3.51 -7.41
CA ASN A 235 -15.69 4.44 -6.47
C ASN A 235 -15.48 3.73 -5.12
N PRO A 236 -14.23 3.44 -4.72
CA PRO A 236 -13.95 2.72 -3.49
C PRO A 236 -14.33 3.51 -2.22
N THR A 237 -14.52 4.84 -2.30
CA THR A 237 -14.94 5.68 -1.18
C THR A 237 -16.46 5.69 -0.99
N GLN A 238 -17.23 5.25 -1.96
CA GLN A 238 -18.71 5.21 -1.90
C GLN A 238 -19.28 3.83 -1.59
N SER A 239 -18.48 2.84 -1.24
CA SER A 239 -18.89 1.45 -1.01
C SER A 239 -19.79 1.22 0.22
N GLY A 240 -20.40 2.27 0.77
CA GLY A 240 -21.43 2.20 1.83
C GLY A 240 -22.88 2.23 1.36
N GLN A 241 -23.20 2.35 0.06
CA GLN A 241 -24.56 2.58 -0.41
C GLN A 241 -25.03 1.81 -1.65
N ASP A 242 -24.30 0.83 -2.17
CA ASP A 242 -24.91 0.01 -3.23
C ASP A 242 -24.46 -1.45 -3.16
N THR A 243 -25.13 -2.23 -2.29
CA THR A 243 -25.13 -3.68 -2.36
C THR A 243 -26.28 -4.14 -3.24
N THR A 244 -26.27 -3.82 -4.51
CA THR A 244 -26.91 -4.67 -5.49
C THR A 244 -25.91 -5.75 -5.85
N GLU A 245 -25.89 -6.81 -5.04
CA GLU A 245 -25.32 -8.08 -5.45
C GLU A 245 -25.94 -8.46 -6.80
N PRO A 246 -25.16 -8.80 -7.82
CA PRO A 246 -25.72 -9.54 -8.94
C PRO A 246 -26.25 -10.86 -8.36
N ASP A 247 -27.53 -11.11 -8.54
CA ASP A 247 -28.22 -12.35 -8.18
C ASP A 247 -27.48 -13.55 -8.84
N THR A 248 -26.54 -14.12 -8.12
CA THR A 248 -25.92 -15.40 -8.45
C THR A 248 -26.49 -16.46 -7.55
N THR A 249 -27.71 -16.91 -7.89
CA THR A 249 -28.19 -18.22 -7.48
C THR A 249 -27.37 -19.32 -8.16
N THR A 250 -26.12 -19.44 -7.83
CA THR A 250 -25.31 -20.64 -8.00
C THR A 250 -24.58 -20.90 -6.71
N LYS A 251 -24.99 -21.96 -6.04
CA LYS A 251 -24.31 -22.50 -4.86
C LYS A 251 -22.83 -22.66 -5.17
N ALA A 252 -22.00 -21.76 -4.68
CA ALA A 252 -20.57 -21.98 -4.60
C ALA A 252 -20.26 -22.75 -3.33
N ASP A 253 -19.71 -23.90 -3.53
CA ASP A 253 -19.17 -24.80 -2.52
C ASP A 253 -18.17 -24.06 -1.63
N ASN A 254 -18.38 -24.17 -0.32
CA ASN A 254 -17.52 -23.58 0.71
C ASN A 254 -16.20 -24.35 0.77
N THR A 255 -15.31 -24.16 -0.20
CA THR A 255 -13.91 -24.55 -0.04
C THR A 255 -13.17 -23.37 0.56
N ASN A 256 -12.86 -23.49 1.84
CA ASN A 256 -11.86 -22.70 2.55
C ASN A 256 -10.56 -22.71 1.74
N TYR A 257 -10.28 -21.62 1.01
CA TYR A 257 -8.92 -21.34 0.58
C TYR A 257 -8.14 -20.83 1.79
N ASP A 258 -7.70 -21.76 2.61
CA ASP A 258 -6.55 -21.59 3.49
C ASP A 258 -5.35 -21.40 2.56
N TYR A 259 -4.84 -20.19 2.47
CA TYR A 259 -3.59 -19.92 1.79
C TYR A 259 -2.49 -20.57 2.62
N ASP A 260 -2.12 -21.78 2.28
CA ASP A 260 -1.01 -22.52 2.86
C ASP A 260 0.27 -21.76 2.48
N ASP A 261 0.79 -21.02 3.45
CA ASP A 261 2.02 -20.25 3.38
C ASP A 261 3.22 -21.23 3.42
N LYS A 262 3.38 -22.02 2.36
CA LYS A 262 4.62 -22.74 2.09
C LYS A 262 5.45 -21.91 1.13
N GLY A 263 6.25 -21.01 1.73
CA GLY A 263 7.21 -20.20 1.04
C GLY A 263 8.08 -20.97 0.06
N LYS A 264 7.85 -20.72 -1.22
CA LYS A 264 8.88 -20.75 -2.27
C LYS A 264 8.53 -19.64 -3.27
N SER A 265 9.06 -18.46 -3.03
CA SER A 265 9.11 -17.39 -4.02
C SER A 265 10.17 -17.76 -5.06
N ASN A 266 9.73 -18.24 -6.21
CA ASN A 266 10.53 -18.14 -7.43
C ASN A 266 10.04 -16.87 -8.14
N PHE A 267 10.75 -15.76 -7.93
CA PHE A 267 10.64 -14.60 -8.80
C PHE A 267 11.61 -14.78 -9.96
N TYR A 268 11.07 -14.86 -11.16
CA TYR A 268 11.77 -14.53 -12.39
C TYR A 268 11.40 -13.10 -12.79
#